data_c92fb56803f1c7197a6cc548cb7ccbb7
#
_entry.id   c92fb56803f1c7197a6cc548cb7ccbb7
#
_cell.length_a   1.000
_cell.length_b   1.000
_cell.length_c   1.000
_cell.angle_alpha   90.00
_cell.angle_beta   90.00
_cell.angle_gamma   90.00
#
_symmetry.space_group_name_H-M   'P 1'
#
loop_
_entity.id
_entity.type
_entity.pdbx_description
1 polymer ?
#
loop_
_entity_poly.entity_id
_entity_poly.type
_entity_poly.pdbx_seq_one_letter_code
_entity_poly.pdbx_strand_id
1 'polypeptide(L)'
;VRMQVWLMGKTPIVENMLIAEVPERGRLSVNNPSFRANVLLPEGSSRNSAVVNVDDGALVQPLSFSIELKKFIVDYYSTGMPSRFASLVTVTDPDTGKSFDATIEVNEPLHFKGVTVYQSSFDDGGSLIELVGYPLAGPSDKSFEIKSRVGQSNDVTMKSAGAELKVEVTKLRPINVEDLSGGDPTSVSKPFGEHVAAVTGSAAGKANKNLRNIGPSVEYRVIDSSGQATLFHNYMLPVELDGARIMLAGVQEAGAAGFRYLRLPVDDDSSMGDFIRLRAALADPAARKLAAERLVNNYGGGPEERRALQLSTERALDTFANGGLVAISSFLEKNVPEAEQRRAADVIIRLLGSSIAELRDIGRERAGLAPILNASGNMEAAAEWSRLAVAALSDLALYPSPIMMTLKTFEHVQASVFQVSRTPGKITVYIGCLLLIIGIFTMFYVRARRIWV
;
A
#
# COMPACT_ATOMS: atom_id res chain seq x y z
N VAL A 1 -20.47 -0.40 28.38
CA VAL A 1 -19.11 -0.95 28.50
C VAL A 1 -18.32 -0.22 29.58
N ARG A 2 -18.18 1.14 29.59
CA ARG A 2 -17.41 1.91 30.60
C ARG A 2 -17.84 1.58 32.04
N MET A 3 -19.15 1.53 32.30
CA MET A 3 -19.66 1.21 33.63
C MET A 3 -19.35 -0.24 34.04
N GLN A 4 -19.38 -1.19 33.10
CA GLN A 4 -19.00 -2.58 33.37
C GLN A 4 -17.50 -2.73 33.64
N VAL A 5 -16.64 -2.04 32.87
CA VAL A 5 -15.20 -2.04 33.12
C VAL A 5 -14.87 -1.54 34.52
N TRP A 6 -15.46 -0.42 34.90
CA TRP A 6 -15.28 0.16 36.24
C TRP A 6 -15.80 -0.75 37.37
N LEU A 7 -17.02 -1.29 37.22
CA LEU A 7 -17.62 -2.17 38.22
C LEU A 7 -16.94 -3.54 38.37
N MET A 8 -16.34 -4.07 37.31
CA MET A 8 -15.71 -5.39 37.28
C MET A 8 -14.20 -5.33 37.52
N GLY A 9 -13.60 -4.15 37.72
CA GLY A 9 -12.17 -3.98 37.95
C GLY A 9 -11.31 -4.46 36.78
N LYS A 10 -11.85 -4.38 35.54
CA LYS A 10 -11.13 -4.82 34.34
C LYS A 10 -10.23 -3.71 33.81
N THR A 11 -9.06 -4.07 33.29
CA THR A 11 -8.06 -3.13 32.77
C THR A 11 -7.90 -3.34 31.27
N PRO A 12 -8.18 -2.30 30.45
CA PRO A 12 -7.92 -2.37 29.00
C PRO A 12 -6.45 -2.62 28.70
N ILE A 13 -6.20 -3.35 27.64
CA ILE A 13 -4.86 -3.62 27.11
C ILE A 13 -4.54 -2.54 26.07
N VAL A 14 -3.44 -1.85 26.27
CA VAL A 14 -2.94 -0.78 25.41
C VAL A 14 -1.88 -1.27 24.44
N GLU A 15 -1.13 -2.29 24.82
CA GLU A 15 -0.05 -2.87 24.04
C GLU A 15 -0.55 -3.94 23.06
N ASN A 16 0.13 -4.07 21.93
CA ASN A 16 -0.12 -5.17 21.01
C ASN A 16 0.35 -6.49 21.61
N MET A 17 -0.59 -7.40 21.88
CA MET A 17 -0.29 -8.75 22.38
C MET A 17 -1.22 -9.79 21.77
N LEU A 18 -0.78 -11.04 21.76
CA LEU A 18 -1.62 -12.13 21.31
C LEU A 18 -2.81 -12.33 22.27
N ILE A 19 -4.00 -12.61 21.71
CA ILE A 19 -5.22 -12.82 22.52
C ILE A 19 -5.00 -13.92 23.59
N ALA A 20 -4.19 -14.94 23.29
CA ALA A 20 -3.88 -16.01 24.22
C ALA A 20 -3.09 -15.52 25.47
N GLU A 21 -2.28 -14.49 25.32
CA GLU A 21 -1.40 -13.92 26.35
C GLU A 21 -2.09 -12.84 27.20
N VAL A 22 -3.29 -12.38 26.78
CA VAL A 22 -4.05 -11.36 27.51
C VAL A 22 -4.36 -11.85 28.92
N PRO A 23 -3.93 -11.15 29.98
CA PRO A 23 -4.18 -11.54 31.36
C PRO A 23 -5.67 -11.47 31.73
N GLU A 24 -6.08 -12.15 32.79
CA GLU A 24 -7.47 -12.26 33.22
C GLU A 24 -8.14 -10.89 33.46
N ARG A 25 -7.37 -9.90 33.91
CA ARG A 25 -7.85 -8.52 34.07
C ARG A 25 -8.28 -7.85 32.74
N GLY A 26 -7.70 -8.28 31.62
CA GLY A 26 -8.04 -7.83 30.24
C GLY A 26 -9.15 -8.65 29.59
N ARG A 27 -9.72 -9.67 30.27
CA ARG A 27 -10.79 -10.53 29.74
C ARG A 27 -12.11 -10.24 30.45
N LEU A 28 -13.17 -10.17 29.66
CA LEU A 28 -14.54 -10.10 30.18
C LEU A 28 -15.07 -11.52 30.47
N SER A 29 -16.19 -11.61 31.19
CA SER A 29 -16.86 -12.88 31.43
C SER A 29 -17.56 -13.38 30.17
N VAL A 30 -17.55 -14.70 29.92
CA VAL A 30 -18.35 -15.35 28.87
C VAL A 30 -19.85 -15.09 29.07
N ASN A 31 -20.27 -14.93 30.33
CA ASN A 31 -21.66 -14.66 30.72
C ASN A 31 -21.98 -13.16 30.72
N ASN A 32 -21.11 -12.31 30.16
CA ASN A 32 -21.39 -10.88 30.02
C ASN A 32 -22.77 -10.65 29.38
N PRO A 33 -23.70 -9.98 30.10
CA PRO A 33 -25.09 -9.86 29.64
C PRO A 33 -25.23 -8.97 28.41
N SER A 34 -24.34 -8.00 28.21
CA SER A 34 -24.43 -7.06 27.10
C SER A 34 -23.03 -6.62 26.64
N PHE A 35 -22.74 -6.81 25.36
CA PHE A 35 -21.48 -6.38 24.73
C PHE A 35 -21.66 -6.13 23.25
N ARG A 36 -20.73 -5.36 22.69
CA ARG A 36 -20.49 -5.19 21.27
C ARG A 36 -18.98 -5.30 21.04
N ALA A 37 -18.58 -6.22 20.20
CA ALA A 37 -17.18 -6.58 19.97
C ALA A 37 -16.93 -6.89 18.49
N ASN A 38 -15.68 -6.87 18.08
CA ASN A 38 -15.28 -7.22 16.71
C ASN A 38 -14.42 -8.49 16.71
N VAL A 39 -14.58 -9.29 15.66
CA VAL A 39 -13.78 -10.48 15.39
C VAL A 39 -13.21 -10.37 14.00
N LEU A 40 -11.89 -10.35 13.87
CA LEU A 40 -11.19 -10.57 12.60
C LEU A 40 -10.97 -12.07 12.44
N LEU A 41 -11.50 -12.64 11.38
CA LEU A 41 -11.48 -14.07 11.12
C LEU A 41 -10.94 -14.37 9.72
N PRO A 42 -9.65 -14.75 9.58
CA PRO A 42 -9.08 -15.23 8.33
C PRO A 42 -9.73 -16.53 7.84
N GLU A 43 -9.76 -16.73 6.52
CA GLU A 43 -10.19 -18.00 5.93
C GLU A 43 -9.38 -19.19 6.49
N GLY A 44 -10.04 -20.29 6.75
CA GLY A 44 -9.45 -21.49 7.36
C GLY A 44 -9.09 -21.35 8.84
N SER A 45 -9.44 -20.24 9.50
CA SER A 45 -9.18 -20.06 10.93
C SER A 45 -10.45 -20.05 11.76
N SER A 46 -10.30 -20.39 13.05
CA SER A 46 -11.39 -20.44 14.02
C SER A 46 -11.10 -19.52 15.21
N ARG A 47 -12.13 -18.88 15.75
CA ARG A 47 -12.06 -18.01 16.95
C ARG A 47 -13.23 -18.26 17.88
N ASN A 48 -12.96 -18.17 19.17
CA ASN A 48 -13.94 -18.22 20.25
C ASN A 48 -13.92 -16.97 21.14
N SER A 49 -13.34 -15.89 20.62
CA SER A 49 -13.21 -14.61 21.33
C SER A 49 -13.32 -13.44 20.38
N ALA A 50 -13.77 -12.31 20.91
CA ALA A 50 -13.93 -11.05 20.22
C ALA A 50 -13.21 -9.92 20.98
N VAL A 51 -12.90 -8.83 20.29
CA VAL A 51 -12.23 -7.66 20.85
C VAL A 51 -13.25 -6.54 21.05
N VAL A 52 -13.34 -6.05 22.27
CA VAL A 52 -14.13 -4.87 22.65
C VAL A 52 -13.19 -3.69 22.73
N ASN A 53 -13.27 -2.77 21.77
CA ASN A 53 -12.52 -1.53 21.82
C ASN A 53 -13.16 -0.57 22.84
N VAL A 54 -12.34 0.02 23.68
CA VAL A 54 -12.68 1.08 24.63
C VAL A 54 -11.71 2.24 24.43
N ASP A 55 -12.04 3.43 24.94
CA ASP A 55 -11.24 4.63 24.66
C ASP A 55 -9.75 4.48 25.05
N ASP A 56 -9.47 3.72 26.10
CA ASP A 56 -8.13 3.54 26.66
C ASP A 56 -7.49 2.18 26.29
N GLY A 57 -7.97 1.50 25.23
CA GLY A 57 -7.42 0.20 24.81
C GLY A 57 -8.47 -0.81 24.40
N ALA A 58 -8.17 -2.11 24.61
CA ALA A 58 -9.04 -3.21 24.21
C ALA A 58 -9.23 -4.24 25.32
N LEU A 59 -10.37 -4.93 25.31
CA LEU A 59 -10.70 -6.04 26.19
C LEU A 59 -11.09 -7.26 25.36
N VAL A 60 -10.76 -8.45 25.84
CA VAL A 60 -11.16 -9.70 25.21
C VAL A 60 -12.50 -10.16 25.75
N GLN A 61 -13.48 -10.36 24.88
CA GLN A 61 -14.77 -10.97 25.19
C GLN A 61 -14.77 -12.41 24.71
N PRO A 62 -14.72 -13.40 25.61
CA PRO A 62 -14.93 -14.79 25.23
C PRO A 62 -16.37 -15.01 24.72
N LEU A 63 -16.50 -15.86 23.70
CA LEU A 63 -17.78 -16.30 23.16
C LEU A 63 -18.15 -17.69 23.68
N SER A 64 -19.44 -17.98 23.80
CA SER A 64 -19.97 -19.30 24.19
C SER A 64 -19.94 -20.33 23.06
N PHE A 65 -19.33 -20.02 21.94
CA PHE A 65 -19.16 -20.87 20.76
C PHE A 65 -17.89 -20.49 20.02
N SER A 66 -17.40 -21.35 19.15
CA SER A 66 -16.38 -21.00 18.19
C SER A 66 -16.99 -20.81 16.81
N ILE A 67 -16.39 -19.90 16.04
CA ILE A 67 -16.76 -19.63 14.65
C ILE A 67 -15.51 -19.79 13.79
N GLU A 68 -15.62 -20.54 12.70
CA GLU A 68 -14.59 -20.77 11.70
C GLU A 68 -15.06 -20.17 10.38
N LEU A 69 -14.22 -19.39 9.72
CA LEU A 69 -14.48 -18.90 8.36
C LEU A 69 -13.97 -19.91 7.34
N LYS A 70 -14.87 -20.55 6.61
CA LYS A 70 -14.51 -21.42 5.50
C LYS A 70 -14.13 -20.65 4.25
N LYS A 71 -14.95 -19.66 3.90
CA LYS A 71 -14.74 -18.84 2.71
C LYS A 71 -15.45 -17.50 2.82
N PHE A 72 -14.77 -16.44 2.37
CA PHE A 72 -15.37 -15.14 2.12
C PHE A 72 -15.70 -14.99 0.64
N ILE A 73 -16.88 -14.53 0.30
CA ILE A 73 -17.39 -14.43 -1.06
C ILE A 73 -17.73 -12.98 -1.34
N VAL A 74 -17.22 -12.47 -2.46
CA VAL A 74 -17.61 -11.19 -3.04
C VAL A 74 -18.16 -11.44 -4.42
N ASP A 75 -19.44 -11.15 -4.63
CA ASP A 75 -20.05 -11.16 -5.95
C ASP A 75 -20.02 -9.74 -6.54
N TYR A 76 -19.90 -9.64 -7.85
CA TYR A 76 -19.78 -8.34 -8.53
C TYR A 76 -20.90 -8.18 -9.56
N TYR A 77 -21.37 -6.94 -9.72
CA TYR A 77 -22.19 -6.56 -10.88
C TYR A 77 -21.36 -6.59 -12.17
N SER A 78 -22.04 -6.60 -13.31
CA SER A 78 -21.39 -6.46 -14.63
C SER A 78 -20.57 -5.17 -14.78
N THR A 79 -20.82 -4.17 -13.94
CA THR A 79 -20.08 -2.90 -13.84
C THR A 79 -18.77 -3.02 -13.07
N GLY A 80 -18.45 -4.19 -12.48
CA GLY A 80 -17.28 -4.41 -11.63
C GLY A 80 -17.45 -3.94 -10.18
N MET A 81 -18.63 -3.43 -9.80
CA MET A 81 -18.93 -3.06 -8.42
C MET A 81 -19.37 -4.29 -7.60
N PRO A 82 -18.95 -4.38 -6.32
CA PRO A 82 -19.45 -5.46 -5.44
C PRO A 82 -20.97 -5.40 -5.29
N SER A 83 -21.61 -6.54 -5.44
CA SER A 83 -23.06 -6.70 -5.30
C SER A 83 -23.45 -7.42 -4.01
N ARG A 84 -22.57 -8.29 -3.50
CA ARG A 84 -22.82 -9.12 -2.33
C ARG A 84 -21.55 -9.43 -1.59
N PHE A 85 -21.65 -9.43 -0.27
CA PHE A 85 -20.60 -9.91 0.64
C PHE A 85 -21.19 -11.01 1.52
N ALA A 86 -20.61 -12.20 1.46
CA ALA A 86 -21.05 -13.35 2.22
C ALA A 86 -19.87 -14.09 2.85
N SER A 87 -20.06 -14.57 4.07
CA SER A 87 -19.13 -15.40 4.81
C SER A 87 -19.72 -16.77 5.06
N LEU A 88 -19.13 -17.82 4.49
CA LEU A 88 -19.46 -19.19 4.81
C LEU A 88 -18.71 -19.58 6.08
N VAL A 89 -19.45 -19.89 7.13
CA VAL A 89 -18.86 -20.18 8.45
C VAL A 89 -19.36 -21.53 8.98
N THR A 90 -18.52 -22.17 9.81
CA THR A 90 -18.92 -23.27 10.68
C THR A 90 -18.95 -22.77 12.11
N VAL A 91 -20.07 -22.96 12.77
CA VAL A 91 -20.25 -22.64 14.18
C VAL A 91 -20.22 -23.94 14.99
N THR A 92 -19.34 -23.96 16.00
CA THR A 92 -19.22 -25.13 16.90
C THR A 92 -19.61 -24.77 18.30
N ASP A 93 -20.53 -25.52 18.86
CA ASP A 93 -20.96 -25.43 20.23
C ASP A 93 -20.07 -26.31 21.12
N PRO A 94 -19.23 -25.74 22.00
CA PRO A 94 -18.36 -26.52 22.85
C PRO A 94 -19.12 -27.34 23.91
N ASP A 95 -20.33 -26.91 24.32
CA ASP A 95 -21.11 -27.59 25.35
C ASP A 95 -21.73 -28.91 24.82
N THR A 96 -22.10 -28.93 23.56
CA THR A 96 -22.73 -30.10 22.93
C THR A 96 -21.83 -30.85 21.95
N GLY A 97 -20.69 -30.24 21.57
CA GLY A 97 -19.80 -30.75 20.54
C GLY A 97 -20.39 -30.71 19.12
N LYS A 98 -21.56 -30.12 18.92
CA LYS A 98 -22.23 -30.03 17.63
C LYS A 98 -21.72 -28.85 16.82
N SER A 99 -21.54 -29.08 15.53
CA SER A 99 -21.20 -28.04 14.54
C SER A 99 -22.27 -27.95 13.46
N PHE A 100 -22.47 -26.75 12.93
CA PHE A 100 -23.34 -26.48 11.80
C PHE A 100 -22.77 -25.39 10.92
N ASP A 101 -23.07 -25.46 9.64
CA ASP A 101 -22.68 -24.46 8.67
C ASP A 101 -23.75 -23.37 8.57
N ALA A 102 -23.29 -22.13 8.40
CA ALA A 102 -24.15 -20.97 8.20
C ALA A 102 -23.50 -19.99 7.21
N THR A 103 -24.36 -19.17 6.58
CA THR A 103 -23.91 -18.06 5.76
C THR A 103 -24.26 -16.76 6.49
N ILE A 104 -23.30 -15.85 6.61
CA ILE A 104 -23.53 -14.53 7.18
C ILE A 104 -23.34 -13.51 6.07
N GLU A 105 -24.40 -12.70 5.84
CA GLU A 105 -24.40 -11.65 4.82
C GLU A 105 -24.67 -10.27 5.44
N VAL A 106 -24.45 -9.24 4.65
CA VAL A 106 -24.87 -7.88 5.03
C VAL A 106 -26.40 -7.89 5.17
N ASN A 107 -26.92 -7.50 6.31
CA ASN A 107 -28.32 -7.52 6.72
C ASN A 107 -28.92 -8.91 7.05
N GLU A 108 -28.17 -9.99 6.86
CA GLU A 108 -28.59 -11.34 7.25
C GLU A 108 -27.64 -11.92 8.32
N PRO A 109 -27.75 -11.48 9.56
CA PRO A 109 -26.86 -11.88 10.64
C PRO A 109 -27.20 -13.28 11.16
N LEU A 110 -26.16 -13.96 11.67
CA LEU A 110 -26.32 -15.19 12.41
C LEU A 110 -26.75 -14.91 13.85
N HIS A 111 -27.77 -15.64 14.33
CA HIS A 111 -28.21 -15.62 15.72
C HIS A 111 -27.95 -16.96 16.40
N PHE A 112 -27.07 -16.98 17.42
CA PHE A 112 -26.77 -18.19 18.16
C PHE A 112 -26.48 -17.90 19.66
N LYS A 113 -27.06 -18.69 20.56
CA LYS A 113 -26.92 -18.57 22.04
C LYS A 113 -27.11 -17.12 22.58
N GLY A 114 -28.06 -16.35 22.00
CA GLY A 114 -28.33 -14.97 22.40
C GLY A 114 -27.29 -13.95 21.93
N VAL A 115 -26.38 -14.38 21.07
CA VAL A 115 -25.38 -13.56 20.41
C VAL A 115 -25.77 -13.40 18.95
N THR A 116 -25.63 -12.18 18.42
CA THR A 116 -25.84 -11.88 17.00
C THR A 116 -24.49 -11.55 16.36
N VAL A 117 -24.18 -12.19 15.24
CA VAL A 117 -22.97 -12.02 14.45
C VAL A 117 -23.33 -11.35 13.13
N TYR A 118 -22.85 -10.14 12.91
CA TYR A 118 -23.07 -9.35 11.69
C TYR A 118 -21.84 -9.34 10.81
N GLN A 119 -22.00 -9.42 9.51
CA GLN A 119 -20.95 -9.05 8.55
C GLN A 119 -20.74 -7.53 8.63
N SER A 120 -19.55 -7.09 9.08
CA SER A 120 -19.24 -5.67 9.26
C SER A 120 -18.37 -5.13 8.13
N SER A 121 -17.25 -5.81 7.89
CA SER A 121 -16.29 -5.47 6.83
C SER A 121 -15.47 -6.70 6.48
N PHE A 122 -14.48 -6.53 5.65
CA PHE A 122 -13.47 -7.53 5.35
C PHE A 122 -12.08 -6.91 5.37
N ASP A 123 -11.04 -7.72 5.51
CA ASP A 123 -9.65 -7.30 5.56
C ASP A 123 -8.75 -8.41 5.02
N ASP A 124 -7.46 -8.18 5.00
CA ASP A 124 -6.45 -9.19 4.71
C ASP A 124 -6.28 -10.15 5.88
N GLY A 125 -6.28 -11.43 5.61
CA GLY A 125 -6.17 -12.52 6.60
C GLY A 125 -4.74 -12.93 6.90
N GLY A 126 -3.74 -12.15 6.47
CA GLY A 126 -2.32 -12.52 6.54
C GLY A 126 -1.86 -13.21 5.26
N SER A 127 -2.20 -12.63 4.12
CA SER A 127 -1.80 -13.10 2.78
C SER A 127 -0.31 -13.37 2.71
N LEU A 128 0.05 -14.47 2.04
CA LEU A 128 1.44 -14.82 1.75
C LEU A 128 1.92 -13.97 0.58
N ILE A 129 3.09 -13.37 0.71
CA ILE A 129 3.67 -12.52 -0.32
C ILE A 129 5.14 -12.86 -0.55
N GLU A 130 5.55 -12.76 -1.80
CA GLU A 130 6.97 -12.73 -2.17
C GLU A 130 7.29 -11.34 -2.71
N LEU A 131 8.30 -10.71 -2.13
CA LEU A 131 8.81 -9.41 -2.53
C LEU A 131 10.17 -9.54 -3.18
N VAL A 132 10.42 -8.70 -4.19
CA VAL A 132 11.76 -8.47 -4.73
C VAL A 132 12.26 -7.14 -4.19
N GLY A 133 13.40 -7.19 -3.51
CA GLY A 133 14.11 -6.01 -3.04
C GLY A 133 15.16 -5.55 -4.03
N TYR A 134 15.14 -4.28 -4.39
CA TYR A 134 16.11 -3.63 -5.26
C TYR A 134 16.95 -2.65 -4.45
N PRO A 135 18.29 -2.70 -4.58
CA PRO A 135 19.15 -1.72 -3.93
C PRO A 135 19.02 -0.36 -4.61
N LEU A 136 18.81 0.70 -3.81
CA LEU A 136 18.79 2.10 -4.27
C LEU A 136 20.03 2.88 -3.86
N ALA A 137 20.96 2.26 -3.13
CA ALA A 137 22.22 2.87 -2.70
C ALA A 137 23.42 2.00 -3.07
N GLY A 138 24.58 2.65 -3.30
CA GLY A 138 25.86 2.01 -3.64
C GLY A 138 25.89 1.41 -5.05
N PRO A 139 26.99 0.76 -5.45
CA PRO A 139 27.19 0.27 -6.81
C PRO A 139 26.59 -1.13 -7.08
N SER A 140 25.85 -1.71 -6.14
CA SER A 140 25.21 -3.02 -6.31
C SER A 140 23.93 -2.92 -7.13
N ASP A 141 23.74 -3.83 -8.06
CA ASP A 141 22.54 -4.03 -8.86
C ASP A 141 21.79 -5.33 -8.50
N LYS A 142 22.32 -6.10 -7.53
CA LYS A 142 21.77 -7.41 -7.17
C LYS A 142 20.50 -7.28 -6.37
N SER A 143 19.39 -7.72 -6.96
CA SER A 143 18.13 -7.89 -6.25
C SER A 143 18.16 -9.09 -5.30
N PHE A 144 17.25 -9.10 -4.34
CA PHE A 144 17.05 -10.19 -3.39
C PHE A 144 15.56 -10.44 -3.17
N GLU A 145 15.22 -11.63 -2.70
CA GLU A 145 13.81 -12.00 -2.48
C GLU A 145 13.52 -12.17 -0.99
N ILE A 146 12.33 -11.77 -0.58
CA ILE A 146 11.81 -11.94 0.77
C ILE A 146 10.44 -12.58 0.69
N LYS A 147 10.23 -13.66 1.46
CA LYS A 147 8.92 -14.23 1.72
C LYS A 147 8.38 -13.68 3.04
N SER A 148 7.18 -13.15 3.02
CA SER A 148 6.55 -12.52 4.17
C SER A 148 5.05 -12.79 4.20
N ARG A 149 4.41 -12.32 5.26
CA ARG A 149 2.96 -12.23 5.37
C ARG A 149 2.54 -10.80 5.64
N VAL A 150 1.35 -10.45 5.21
CA VAL A 150 0.75 -9.16 5.63
C VAL A 150 0.65 -9.12 7.15
N GLY A 151 1.12 -8.03 7.76
CA GLY A 151 1.22 -7.86 9.20
C GLY A 151 2.52 -8.40 9.83
N GLN A 152 3.45 -8.96 9.04
CA GLN A 152 4.72 -9.50 9.51
C GLN A 152 5.90 -8.57 9.19
N SER A 153 6.87 -8.53 10.10
CA SER A 153 8.14 -7.83 9.92
C SER A 153 9.27 -8.80 9.57
N ASN A 154 10.17 -8.37 8.69
CA ASN A 154 11.37 -9.10 8.30
C ASN A 154 12.60 -8.20 8.47
N ASP A 155 13.68 -8.74 9.03
CA ASP A 155 14.93 -8.04 9.16
C ASP A 155 15.73 -8.17 7.84
N VAL A 156 16.22 -7.04 7.34
CA VAL A 156 16.97 -6.94 6.08
C VAL A 156 18.30 -6.26 6.33
N THR A 157 19.39 -6.99 6.10
CA THR A 157 20.75 -6.46 6.24
C THR A 157 21.31 -6.08 4.88
N MET A 158 21.54 -4.80 4.65
CA MET A 158 22.16 -4.26 3.43
C MET A 158 23.65 -4.06 3.62
N LYS A 159 24.46 -5.08 3.31
CA LYS A 159 25.92 -5.02 3.44
C LYS A 159 26.54 -3.88 2.62
N SER A 160 26.00 -3.60 1.43
CA SER A 160 26.48 -2.54 0.53
C SER A 160 26.24 -1.11 1.03
N ALA A 161 25.25 -0.93 1.90
CA ALA A 161 24.92 0.36 2.50
C ALA A 161 25.25 0.43 4.00
N GLY A 162 25.71 -0.68 4.60
CA GLY A 162 25.97 -0.76 6.04
C GLY A 162 24.71 -0.53 6.88
N ALA A 163 23.53 -0.83 6.33
CA ALA A 163 22.26 -0.53 6.97
C ALA A 163 21.54 -1.82 7.39
N GLU A 164 21.05 -1.83 8.62
CA GLU A 164 20.10 -2.82 9.13
C GLU A 164 18.72 -2.18 9.11
N LEU A 165 17.78 -2.83 8.42
CA LEU A 165 16.44 -2.34 8.20
C LEU A 165 15.44 -3.41 8.63
N LYS A 166 14.31 -2.97 9.15
CA LYS A 166 13.14 -3.83 9.35
C LYS A 166 12.07 -3.48 8.33
N VAL A 167 11.65 -4.44 7.52
CA VAL A 167 10.58 -4.31 6.53
C VAL A 167 9.34 -4.97 7.08
N GLU A 168 8.31 -4.18 7.35
CA GLU A 168 7.00 -4.63 7.80
C GLU A 168 6.00 -4.47 6.66
N VAL A 169 5.39 -5.57 6.23
CA VAL A 169 4.32 -5.50 5.23
C VAL A 169 3.03 -5.14 5.93
N THR A 170 2.47 -3.99 5.59
CA THR A 170 1.28 -3.46 6.27
C THR A 170 -0.01 -3.80 5.54
N LYS A 171 0.01 -3.87 4.20
CA LYS A 171 -1.21 -4.12 3.42
C LYS A 171 -0.91 -4.70 2.04
N LEU A 172 -1.76 -5.63 1.61
CA LEU A 172 -1.86 -6.10 0.23
C LEU A 172 -3.16 -5.58 -0.37
N ARG A 173 -3.09 -5.03 -1.58
CA ARG A 173 -4.27 -4.65 -2.37
C ARG A 173 -4.23 -5.42 -3.69
N PRO A 174 -5.02 -6.50 -3.83
CA PRO A 174 -5.06 -7.28 -5.06
C PRO A 174 -5.62 -6.52 -6.26
N ILE A 175 -6.48 -5.53 -6.01
CA ILE A 175 -7.15 -4.72 -7.02
C ILE A 175 -7.00 -3.25 -6.66
N ASN A 176 -6.52 -2.45 -7.60
CA ASN A 176 -6.44 -0.99 -7.49
C ASN A 176 -7.10 -0.36 -8.72
N VAL A 177 -8.18 0.37 -8.47
CA VAL A 177 -8.90 1.10 -9.53
C VAL A 177 -8.54 2.56 -9.41
N GLU A 178 -7.78 3.06 -10.38
CA GLU A 178 -7.28 4.43 -10.42
C GLU A 178 -7.89 5.22 -11.58
N ASP A 179 -8.07 6.51 -11.38
CA ASP A 179 -8.46 7.44 -12.45
C ASP A 179 -7.19 8.02 -13.10
N LEU A 180 -6.86 7.52 -14.27
CA LEU A 180 -5.70 7.96 -15.05
C LEU A 180 -5.99 9.19 -15.95
N SER A 181 -7.18 9.78 -15.87
CA SER A 181 -7.58 10.90 -16.74
C SER A 181 -6.94 12.25 -16.40
N GLY A 182 -6.33 12.37 -15.23
CA GLY A 182 -5.80 13.63 -14.68
C GLY A 182 -4.30 13.87 -14.84
N GLY A 183 -3.54 13.00 -15.47
CA GLY A 183 -2.09 13.19 -15.70
C GLY A 183 -1.22 13.29 -14.43
N ASP A 184 -1.79 13.33 -13.25
CA ASP A 184 -1.09 13.42 -11.98
C ASP A 184 -1.52 12.29 -11.02
N PRO A 185 -0.71 11.23 -10.88
CA PRO A 185 -0.98 10.15 -9.93
C PRO A 185 -0.83 10.58 -8.47
N THR A 186 -0.52 11.85 -8.19
CA THR A 186 -0.53 12.41 -6.83
C THR A 186 -1.94 12.69 -6.31
N SER A 187 -2.97 12.55 -7.14
CA SER A 187 -4.35 12.56 -6.66
C SER A 187 -4.56 11.33 -5.78
N VAL A 188 -4.75 11.59 -4.51
CA VAL A 188 -4.95 10.63 -3.41
C VAL A 188 -5.74 9.41 -3.88
N SER A 189 -5.07 8.27 -4.02
CA SER A 189 -5.71 6.97 -4.25
C SER A 189 -6.63 6.70 -3.05
N LYS A 190 -7.93 6.85 -3.25
CA LYS A 190 -8.89 6.48 -2.22
C LYS A 190 -8.91 4.95 -2.12
N PRO A 191 -8.80 4.38 -0.92
CA PRO A 191 -8.95 2.94 -0.74
C PRO A 191 -10.25 2.47 -1.39
N PHE A 192 -10.24 1.30 -2.03
CA PHE A 192 -11.42 0.71 -2.68
C PHE A 192 -12.67 0.71 -1.78
N GLY A 193 -12.50 0.49 -0.46
CA GLY A 193 -13.57 0.59 0.54
C GLY A 193 -14.17 1.98 0.69
N GLU A 194 -13.38 3.04 0.57
CA GLU A 194 -13.89 4.42 0.56
C GLU A 194 -14.55 4.78 -0.78
N HIS A 195 -14.08 4.20 -1.89
CA HIS A 195 -14.71 4.35 -3.19
C HIS A 195 -16.09 3.67 -3.22
N VAL A 196 -16.20 2.48 -2.64
CA VAL A 196 -17.49 1.78 -2.47
C VAL A 196 -18.42 2.58 -1.54
N ALA A 197 -17.91 3.14 -0.46
CA ALA A 197 -18.71 3.98 0.45
C ALA A 197 -19.16 5.29 -0.20
N ALA A 198 -18.34 5.91 -1.04
CA ALA A 198 -18.69 7.12 -1.77
C ALA A 198 -19.72 6.85 -2.90
N VAL A 199 -19.71 5.66 -3.50
CA VAL A 199 -20.64 5.26 -4.58
C VAL A 199 -21.98 4.74 -4.03
N THR A 200 -22.00 4.12 -2.86
CA THR A 200 -23.25 3.70 -2.18
C THR A 200 -23.98 4.86 -1.50
N GLY A 201 -23.32 5.99 -1.27
CA GLY A 201 -23.91 7.24 -0.78
C GLY A 201 -24.45 8.10 -1.93
N SER A 202 -25.63 7.74 -2.48
CA SER A 202 -26.60 8.64 -3.15
C SER A 202 -26.07 9.76 -4.06
N ALA A 203 -24.97 9.57 -4.77
CA ALA A 203 -24.58 10.45 -5.85
C ALA A 203 -24.51 9.64 -7.15
N ALA A 204 -25.54 9.75 -7.96
CA ALA A 204 -25.46 9.49 -9.40
C ALA A 204 -24.48 10.50 -10.04
N GLY A 205 -23.24 10.48 -9.55
CA GLY A 205 -22.11 11.23 -10.10
C GLY A 205 -21.71 10.60 -11.42
N LYS A 206 -21.46 11.43 -12.42
CA LYS A 206 -21.01 11.10 -13.76
C LYS A 206 -20.05 9.92 -13.71
N ALA A 207 -20.38 8.82 -14.40
CA ALA A 207 -19.50 7.68 -14.56
C ALA A 207 -18.18 8.17 -15.16
N ASN A 208 -17.12 8.21 -14.36
CA ASN A 208 -15.78 8.53 -14.86
C ASN A 208 -15.36 7.40 -15.81
N LYS A 209 -15.30 7.72 -17.08
CA LYS A 209 -15.06 6.77 -18.17
C LYS A 209 -13.62 6.21 -18.21
N ASN A 210 -12.72 6.66 -17.31
CA ASN A 210 -11.29 6.35 -17.34
C ASN A 210 -10.76 5.59 -16.09
N LEU A 211 -11.67 5.02 -15.29
CA LEU A 211 -11.26 4.16 -14.19
C LEU A 211 -10.67 2.85 -14.76
N ARG A 212 -9.41 2.56 -14.43
CA ARG A 212 -8.73 1.33 -14.81
C ARG A 212 -8.22 0.61 -13.58
N ASN A 213 -8.37 -0.73 -13.58
CA ASN A 213 -7.64 -1.56 -12.63
C ASN A 213 -6.19 -1.65 -13.10
N ILE A 214 -5.27 -1.10 -12.32
CA ILE A 214 -3.83 -1.08 -12.61
C ILE A 214 -3.07 -2.21 -11.90
N GLY A 215 -3.80 -3.18 -11.35
CA GLY A 215 -3.24 -4.39 -10.79
C GLY A 215 -2.97 -4.33 -9.30
N PRO A 216 -2.30 -5.36 -8.76
CA PRO A 216 -1.99 -5.46 -7.35
C PRO A 216 -0.96 -4.43 -6.88
N SER A 217 -1.02 -4.11 -5.58
CA SER A 217 0.00 -3.29 -4.92
C SER A 217 0.27 -3.77 -3.50
N VAL A 218 1.41 -3.38 -2.97
CA VAL A 218 1.82 -3.66 -1.59
C VAL A 218 2.14 -2.37 -0.87
N GLU A 219 1.63 -2.22 0.35
CA GLU A 219 2.08 -1.22 1.30
C GLU A 219 3.03 -1.88 2.30
N TYR A 220 4.15 -1.24 2.55
CA TYR A 220 5.12 -1.71 3.53
C TYR A 220 5.80 -0.54 4.21
N ARG A 221 6.27 -0.80 5.42
CA ARG A 221 7.00 0.16 6.24
C ARG A 221 8.45 -0.29 6.33
N VAL A 222 9.35 0.63 6.10
CA VAL A 222 10.78 0.44 6.39
C VAL A 222 11.11 1.19 7.66
N ILE A 223 11.66 0.47 8.62
CA ILE A 223 12.09 1.01 9.91
C ILE A 223 13.61 0.93 9.93
N ASP A 224 14.26 2.06 10.13
CA ASP A 224 15.72 2.16 10.20
C ASP A 224 16.24 1.86 11.62
N SER A 225 17.56 1.85 11.78
CA SER A 225 18.23 1.61 13.07
C SER A 225 17.92 2.66 14.15
N SER A 226 17.42 3.84 13.76
CA SER A 226 16.97 4.89 14.69
C SER A 226 15.54 4.70 15.18
N GLY A 227 14.81 3.72 14.58
CA GLY A 227 13.41 3.49 14.84
C GLY A 227 12.47 4.38 14.00
N GLN A 228 13.01 5.20 13.08
CA GLN A 228 12.18 5.99 12.18
C GLN A 228 11.54 5.09 11.14
N ALA A 229 10.22 5.19 11.00
CA ALA A 229 9.43 4.42 10.07
C ALA A 229 8.95 5.27 8.89
N THR A 230 9.18 4.80 7.68
CA THR A 230 8.66 5.41 6.45
C THR A 230 7.74 4.42 5.74
N LEU A 231 6.58 4.89 5.32
CA LEU A 231 5.58 4.07 4.62
C LEU A 231 5.74 4.20 3.11
N PHE A 232 5.71 3.05 2.44
CA PHE A 232 5.83 2.92 0.98
C PHE A 232 4.63 2.19 0.40
N HIS A 233 4.26 2.53 -0.84
CA HIS A 233 3.19 1.89 -1.58
C HIS A 233 3.63 1.66 -3.03
N ASN A 234 3.90 0.42 -3.39
CA ASN A 234 4.45 0.07 -4.70
C ASN A 234 3.51 -0.86 -5.46
N TYR A 235 3.31 -0.55 -6.73
CA TYR A 235 2.52 -1.38 -7.64
C TYR A 235 3.32 -2.58 -8.14
N MET A 236 2.62 -3.67 -8.43
CA MET A 236 3.22 -4.90 -8.93
C MET A 236 3.50 -4.83 -10.43
N LEU A 237 2.63 -4.16 -11.17
CA LEU A 237 2.66 -4.12 -12.64
C LEU A 237 2.98 -2.72 -13.13
N PRO A 238 3.66 -2.60 -14.28
CA PRO A 238 3.84 -1.32 -14.94
C PRO A 238 2.51 -0.73 -15.39
N VAL A 239 2.42 0.59 -15.30
CA VAL A 239 1.28 1.37 -15.74
C VAL A 239 1.65 2.14 -17.01
N GLU A 240 0.74 2.24 -17.95
CA GLU A 240 0.88 3.11 -19.11
C GLU A 240 0.41 4.51 -18.76
N LEU A 241 1.34 5.46 -18.72
CA LEU A 241 1.08 6.85 -18.38
C LEU A 241 1.82 7.76 -19.37
N ASP A 242 1.12 8.73 -19.95
CA ASP A 242 1.66 9.69 -20.94
C ASP A 242 2.37 9.00 -22.12
N GLY A 243 1.90 7.81 -22.53
CA GLY A 243 2.48 7.01 -23.62
C GLY A 243 3.72 6.20 -23.26
N ALA A 244 4.15 6.23 -22.00
CA ALA A 244 5.28 5.45 -21.51
C ALA A 244 4.85 4.40 -20.49
N ARG A 245 5.54 3.26 -20.48
CA ARG A 245 5.34 2.20 -19.48
C ARG A 245 6.28 2.45 -18.31
N ILE A 246 5.69 2.66 -17.13
CA ILE A 246 6.43 3.01 -15.91
C ILE A 246 5.97 2.16 -14.72
N MET A 247 6.89 1.89 -13.81
CA MET A 247 6.57 1.37 -12.49
C MET A 247 6.36 2.54 -11.53
N LEU A 248 5.30 2.46 -10.71
CA LEU A 248 4.99 3.45 -9.69
C LEU A 248 5.47 2.97 -8.32
N ALA A 249 6.36 3.75 -7.71
CA ALA A 249 6.86 3.52 -6.36
C ALA A 249 6.52 4.72 -5.47
N GLY A 250 5.59 4.53 -4.55
CA GLY A 250 5.07 5.57 -3.68
C GLY A 250 5.79 5.65 -2.34
N VAL A 251 5.98 6.85 -1.86
CA VAL A 251 6.46 7.16 -0.51
C VAL A 251 5.53 8.15 0.16
N GLN A 252 5.22 7.92 1.42
CA GLN A 252 4.45 8.86 2.23
C GLN A 252 5.41 9.72 3.04
N GLU A 253 5.37 11.02 2.80
CA GLU A 253 6.11 12.00 3.62
C GLU A 253 5.48 12.11 5.01
N ALA A 254 6.30 12.40 6.01
CA ALA A 254 5.83 12.57 7.39
C ALA A 254 4.76 13.68 7.47
N GLY A 255 3.56 13.32 7.96
CA GLY A 255 2.42 14.24 8.07
C GLY A 255 1.59 14.41 6.79
N ALA A 256 1.99 13.80 5.66
CA ALA A 256 1.18 13.82 4.44
C ALA A 256 0.04 12.80 4.49
N ALA A 257 -1.12 13.15 3.94
CA ALA A 257 -2.29 12.27 3.86
C ALA A 257 -2.22 11.25 2.70
N GLY A 258 -1.26 11.41 1.75
CA GLY A 258 -1.17 10.60 0.54
C GLY A 258 0.27 10.22 0.19
N PHE A 259 0.38 9.38 -0.83
CA PHE A 259 1.67 8.95 -1.37
C PHE A 259 2.10 9.87 -2.52
N ARG A 260 3.40 10.15 -2.58
CA ARG A 260 4.04 10.72 -3.75
C ARG A 260 4.76 9.62 -4.52
N TYR A 261 4.56 9.54 -5.84
CA TYR A 261 5.04 8.44 -6.64
C TYR A 261 6.25 8.82 -7.49
N LEU A 262 7.30 8.00 -7.40
CA LEU A 262 8.37 7.96 -8.39
C LEU A 262 7.86 7.22 -9.63
N ARG A 263 8.26 7.72 -10.81
CA ARG A 263 7.97 7.15 -12.11
C ARG A 263 9.22 6.46 -12.64
N LEU A 264 9.33 5.15 -12.47
CA LEU A 264 10.51 4.39 -12.82
C LEU A 264 10.33 3.75 -14.21
N PRO A 265 11.23 4.00 -15.18
CA PRO A 265 11.11 3.38 -16.48
C PRO A 265 11.34 1.88 -16.39
N VAL A 266 10.57 1.11 -17.18
CA VAL A 266 10.72 -0.33 -17.29
C VAL A 266 11.42 -0.68 -18.60
N ASP A 267 12.06 -1.85 -18.61
CA ASP A 267 12.65 -2.45 -19.82
C ASP A 267 11.59 -3.20 -20.66
N ASP A 268 12.02 -3.81 -21.75
CA ASP A 268 11.14 -4.52 -22.68
C ASP A 268 10.45 -5.73 -22.00
N ASP A 269 11.09 -6.33 -21.00
CA ASP A 269 10.55 -7.41 -20.18
C ASP A 269 9.59 -6.94 -19.08
N SER A 270 9.25 -5.63 -19.09
CA SER A 270 8.41 -5.01 -18.06
C SER A 270 9.02 -5.04 -16.66
N SER A 271 10.33 -5.18 -16.57
CA SER A 271 11.09 -5.18 -15.33
C SER A 271 11.82 -3.84 -15.10
N MET A 272 12.29 -3.62 -13.87
CA MET A 272 13.17 -2.48 -13.55
C MET A 272 14.65 -2.82 -13.65
N GLY A 273 14.99 -3.96 -14.23
CA GLY A 273 16.37 -4.48 -14.26
C GLY A 273 17.35 -3.49 -14.86
N ASP A 274 17.02 -2.92 -16.02
CA ASP A 274 17.88 -1.95 -16.68
C ASP A 274 18.03 -0.66 -15.87
N PHE A 275 16.96 -0.18 -15.24
CA PHE A 275 17.03 1.00 -14.39
C PHE A 275 17.92 0.78 -13.16
N ILE A 276 17.84 -0.37 -12.51
CA ILE A 276 18.68 -0.71 -11.36
C ILE A 276 20.15 -0.87 -11.75
N ARG A 277 20.43 -1.50 -12.89
CA ARG A 277 21.80 -1.60 -13.46
C ARG A 277 22.37 -0.23 -13.81
N LEU A 278 21.58 0.62 -14.47
CA LEU A 278 21.95 2.00 -14.76
C LEU A 278 22.27 2.80 -13.49
N ARG A 279 21.39 2.73 -12.47
CA ARG A 279 21.61 3.39 -11.19
C ARG A 279 22.92 2.91 -10.53
N ALA A 280 23.18 1.59 -10.55
CA ALA A 280 24.41 1.03 -10.02
C ALA A 280 25.66 1.48 -10.82
N ALA A 281 25.55 1.55 -12.14
CA ALA A 281 26.63 2.08 -13.00
C ALA A 281 26.87 3.58 -12.74
N LEU A 282 25.81 4.37 -12.53
CA LEU A 282 25.94 5.78 -12.18
C LEU A 282 26.63 5.98 -10.82
N ALA A 283 26.40 5.09 -9.86
CA ALA A 283 27.08 5.14 -8.57
C ALA A 283 28.58 4.77 -8.62
N ASP A 284 29.01 4.08 -9.71
CA ASP A 284 30.40 3.65 -9.89
C ASP A 284 31.24 4.69 -10.68
N PRO A 285 32.27 5.34 -10.06
CA PRO A 285 33.13 6.30 -10.75
C PRO A 285 33.82 5.73 -12.01
N ALA A 286 34.20 4.45 -12.00
CA ALA A 286 34.83 3.83 -13.15
C ALA A 286 33.85 3.70 -14.33
N ALA A 287 32.61 3.39 -14.08
CA ALA A 287 31.57 3.33 -15.12
C ALA A 287 31.28 4.72 -15.69
N ARG A 288 31.21 5.76 -14.86
CA ARG A 288 31.01 7.15 -15.33
C ARG A 288 32.15 7.59 -16.26
N LYS A 289 33.39 7.31 -15.89
CA LYS A 289 34.55 7.60 -16.74
C LYS A 289 34.48 6.84 -18.06
N LEU A 290 34.17 5.55 -18.04
CA LEU A 290 34.03 4.74 -19.25
C LEU A 290 32.91 5.25 -20.17
N ALA A 291 31.77 5.69 -19.60
CA ALA A 291 30.69 6.27 -20.38
C ALA A 291 31.13 7.57 -21.06
N ALA A 292 31.87 8.43 -20.37
CA ALA A 292 32.41 9.65 -20.95
C ALA A 292 33.41 9.35 -22.08
N GLU A 293 34.29 8.37 -21.91
CA GLU A 293 35.23 7.91 -22.95
C GLU A 293 34.51 7.36 -24.20
N ARG A 294 33.47 6.53 -24.03
CA ARG A 294 32.65 5.99 -25.13
C ARG A 294 31.92 7.10 -25.90
N LEU A 295 31.31 8.02 -25.19
CA LEU A 295 30.63 9.15 -25.80
C LEU A 295 31.52 9.97 -26.67
N VAL A 296 32.76 10.26 -26.23
CA VAL A 296 33.76 11.04 -26.99
C VAL A 296 34.29 10.29 -28.18
N ASN A 297 34.44 8.97 -28.10
CA ASN A 297 34.90 8.16 -29.25
C ASN A 297 33.89 8.16 -30.39
N ASN A 298 32.62 8.36 -30.10
CA ASN A 298 31.55 8.49 -31.10
C ASN A 298 31.41 9.94 -31.63
N TYR A 299 32.16 10.90 -31.05
CA TYR A 299 32.12 12.31 -31.45
C TYR A 299 33.26 12.63 -32.40
N GLY A 300 32.90 13.20 -33.58
CA GLY A 300 33.88 13.70 -34.55
C GLY A 300 34.47 15.06 -34.12
N GLY A 301 35.72 15.13 -33.76
CA GLY A 301 36.38 16.35 -33.37
C GLY A 301 37.87 16.20 -33.16
N GLY A 302 38.60 17.30 -33.01
CA GLY A 302 40.04 17.30 -32.75
C GLY A 302 40.39 16.77 -31.36
N PRO A 303 41.67 16.42 -31.09
CA PRO A 303 42.07 15.84 -29.82
C PRO A 303 41.74 16.73 -28.58
N GLU A 304 41.89 18.06 -28.75
CA GLU A 304 41.59 19.01 -27.65
C GLU A 304 40.09 19.13 -27.35
N GLU A 305 39.27 19.14 -28.40
CA GLU A 305 37.81 19.15 -28.28
C GLU A 305 37.30 17.89 -27.62
N ARG A 306 37.81 16.73 -28.01
CA ARG A 306 37.47 15.46 -27.38
C ARG A 306 37.82 15.44 -25.90
N ARG A 307 39.02 15.93 -25.53
CA ARG A 307 39.43 16.01 -24.13
C ARG A 307 38.56 16.95 -23.30
N ALA A 308 38.20 18.10 -23.89
CA ALA A 308 37.30 19.07 -23.23
C ALA A 308 35.90 18.47 -23.05
N LEU A 309 35.38 17.77 -24.07
CA LEU A 309 34.07 17.11 -24.00
C LEU A 309 34.10 15.98 -22.95
N GLN A 310 35.16 15.16 -22.90
CA GLN A 310 35.29 14.11 -21.87
C GLN A 310 35.25 14.68 -20.47
N LEU A 311 36.04 15.69 -20.17
CA LEU A 311 36.08 16.32 -18.85
C LEU A 311 34.73 16.96 -18.47
N SER A 312 34.06 17.57 -19.43
CA SER A 312 32.74 18.16 -19.21
C SER A 312 31.68 17.08 -18.92
N THR A 313 31.74 15.93 -19.64
CA THR A 313 30.86 14.79 -19.44
C THR A 313 31.09 14.14 -18.06
N GLU A 314 32.34 13.90 -17.69
CA GLU A 314 32.69 13.35 -16.38
C GLU A 314 32.19 14.23 -15.25
N ARG A 315 32.40 15.56 -15.35
CA ARG A 315 31.89 16.53 -14.36
C ARG A 315 30.36 16.55 -14.28
N ALA A 316 29.68 16.52 -15.42
CA ALA A 316 28.21 16.49 -15.47
C ALA A 316 27.67 15.21 -14.80
N LEU A 317 28.27 14.05 -15.10
CA LEU A 317 27.88 12.78 -14.48
C LEU A 317 28.18 12.74 -12.98
N ASP A 318 29.33 13.27 -12.55
CA ASP A 318 29.68 13.34 -11.13
C ASP A 318 28.73 14.26 -10.36
N THR A 319 28.40 15.42 -10.95
CA THR A 319 27.44 16.37 -10.34
C THR A 319 26.05 15.74 -10.24
N PHE A 320 25.61 15.08 -11.31
CA PHE A 320 24.33 14.42 -11.37
C PHE A 320 24.25 13.21 -10.40
N ALA A 321 25.30 12.40 -10.31
CA ALA A 321 25.35 11.28 -9.38
C ALA A 321 25.26 11.69 -7.90
N ASN A 322 25.72 12.90 -7.57
CA ASN A 322 25.72 13.43 -6.19
C ASN A 322 24.44 14.16 -5.79
N GLY A 323 23.56 14.56 -6.72
CA GLY A 323 22.36 15.31 -6.34
C GLY A 323 21.37 15.54 -7.46
N GLY A 324 21.39 14.72 -8.52
CA GLY A 324 20.41 14.76 -9.60
C GLY A 324 20.39 16.10 -10.36
N LEU A 325 19.25 16.40 -10.93
CA LEU A 325 19.03 17.67 -11.66
C LEU A 325 19.11 18.91 -10.77
N VAL A 326 18.81 18.77 -9.48
CA VAL A 326 18.94 19.88 -8.51
C VAL A 326 20.39 20.31 -8.35
N ALA A 327 21.33 19.36 -8.27
CA ALA A 327 22.75 19.66 -8.21
C ALA A 327 23.27 20.32 -9.50
N ILE A 328 22.75 19.88 -10.65
CA ILE A 328 23.06 20.50 -11.96
C ILE A 328 22.56 21.95 -12.01
N SER A 329 21.31 22.19 -11.58
CA SER A 329 20.75 23.56 -11.51
C SER A 329 21.59 24.48 -10.62
N SER A 330 21.91 24.02 -9.42
CA SER A 330 22.75 24.78 -8.47
C SER A 330 24.17 25.04 -8.99
N PHE A 331 24.73 24.08 -9.74
CA PHE A 331 26.01 24.27 -10.40
C PHE A 331 25.97 25.36 -11.47
N LEU A 332 24.91 25.36 -12.31
CA LEU A 332 24.71 26.38 -13.35
C LEU A 332 24.53 27.78 -12.75
N GLU A 333 23.68 27.91 -11.74
CA GLU A 333 23.42 29.17 -11.06
C GLU A 333 24.70 29.82 -10.48
N LYS A 334 25.62 28.98 -9.97
CA LYS A 334 26.88 29.44 -9.36
C LYS A 334 27.98 29.76 -10.36
N ASN A 335 28.01 29.07 -11.50
CA ASN A 335 29.19 29.08 -12.39
C ASN A 335 28.92 29.66 -13.78
N VAL A 336 27.65 29.94 -14.16
CA VAL A 336 27.26 30.41 -15.47
C VAL A 336 26.47 31.71 -15.34
N PRO A 337 26.83 32.77 -16.14
CA PRO A 337 26.05 34.01 -16.17
C PRO A 337 24.58 33.74 -16.53
N GLU A 338 23.65 34.46 -15.91
CA GLU A 338 22.21 34.26 -16.04
C GLU A 338 21.72 34.21 -17.52
N ALA A 339 22.27 35.08 -18.38
CA ALA A 339 21.95 35.12 -19.79
C ALA A 339 22.30 33.84 -20.57
N GLU A 340 23.25 33.04 -20.08
CA GLU A 340 23.76 31.83 -20.72
C GLU A 340 23.24 30.54 -20.07
N GLN A 341 22.65 30.64 -18.88
CA GLN A 341 22.22 29.45 -18.10
C GLN A 341 21.29 28.54 -18.87
N ARG A 342 20.32 29.09 -19.62
CA ARG A 342 19.38 28.30 -20.42
C ARG A 342 20.10 27.47 -21.49
N ARG A 343 21.04 28.08 -22.22
CA ARG A 343 21.82 27.36 -23.25
C ARG A 343 22.73 26.29 -22.64
N ALA A 344 23.35 26.61 -21.52
CA ALA A 344 24.19 25.66 -20.78
C ALA A 344 23.36 24.48 -20.25
N ALA A 345 22.17 24.73 -19.72
CA ALA A 345 21.25 23.70 -19.27
C ALA A 345 20.84 22.75 -20.42
N ASP A 346 20.47 23.29 -21.59
CA ASP A 346 20.10 22.49 -22.76
C ASP A 346 21.27 21.60 -23.24
N VAL A 347 22.51 22.09 -23.18
CA VAL A 347 23.69 21.31 -23.54
C VAL A 347 23.93 20.20 -22.51
N ILE A 348 23.87 20.52 -21.20
CA ILE A 348 24.10 19.54 -20.14
C ILE A 348 23.01 18.47 -20.13
N ILE A 349 21.75 18.81 -20.34
CA ILE A 349 20.63 17.83 -20.40
C ILE A 349 20.83 16.86 -21.57
N ARG A 350 21.22 17.36 -22.73
CA ARG A 350 21.54 16.48 -23.89
C ARG A 350 22.73 15.58 -23.61
N LEU A 351 23.79 16.13 -23.02
CA LEU A 351 24.98 15.40 -22.66
C LEU A 351 24.66 14.30 -21.63
N LEU A 352 23.86 14.62 -20.61
CA LEU A 352 23.36 13.65 -19.63
C LEU A 352 22.54 12.55 -20.29
N GLY A 353 21.59 12.89 -21.18
CA GLY A 353 20.78 11.90 -21.87
C GLY A 353 21.62 10.88 -22.65
N SER A 354 22.61 11.36 -23.43
CA SER A 354 23.53 10.48 -24.17
C SER A 354 24.43 9.64 -23.23
N SER A 355 24.92 10.25 -22.14
CA SER A 355 25.75 9.57 -21.17
C SER A 355 24.99 8.52 -20.36
N ILE A 356 23.73 8.75 -20.05
CA ILE A 356 22.83 7.80 -19.37
C ILE A 356 22.56 6.59 -20.28
N ALA A 357 22.44 6.79 -21.58
CA ALA A 357 22.31 5.70 -22.54
C ALA A 357 23.57 4.80 -22.56
N GLU A 358 24.77 5.42 -22.58
CA GLU A 358 26.03 4.65 -22.49
C GLU A 358 26.17 3.92 -21.14
N LEU A 359 25.79 4.57 -20.01
CA LEU A 359 25.78 3.93 -18.69
C LEU A 359 24.82 2.76 -18.62
N ARG A 360 23.64 2.85 -19.27
CA ARG A 360 22.70 1.73 -19.38
C ARG A 360 23.35 0.55 -20.09
N ASP A 361 24.01 0.78 -21.22
CA ASP A 361 24.69 -0.27 -21.98
C ASP A 361 25.85 -0.87 -21.20
N ILE A 362 26.65 -0.07 -20.50
CA ILE A 362 27.69 -0.55 -19.59
C ILE A 362 27.11 -1.46 -18.50
N GLY A 363 25.99 -1.07 -17.91
CA GLY A 363 25.29 -1.89 -16.91
C GLY A 363 24.79 -3.22 -17.50
N ARG A 364 24.26 -3.21 -18.71
CA ARG A 364 23.80 -4.41 -19.44
C ARG A 364 24.96 -5.34 -19.79
N GLU A 365 26.03 -4.79 -20.32
CA GLU A 365 27.26 -5.56 -20.67
C GLU A 365 27.86 -6.26 -19.44
N ARG A 366 27.91 -5.58 -18.28
CA ARG A 366 28.35 -6.18 -17.01
C ARG A 366 27.47 -7.34 -16.56
N ALA A 367 26.18 -7.32 -16.95
CA ALA A 367 25.22 -8.40 -16.70
C ALA A 367 25.20 -9.45 -17.82
N GLY A 368 26.05 -9.34 -18.83
CA GLY A 368 26.09 -10.26 -19.99
C GLY A 368 24.94 -10.08 -20.98
N LEU A 369 24.28 -8.91 -20.96
CA LEU A 369 23.15 -8.56 -21.84
C LEU A 369 23.65 -7.73 -23.04
N ALA A 370 22.98 -7.86 -24.19
CA ALA A 370 23.28 -7.05 -25.37
C ALA A 370 23.05 -5.56 -25.14
N PRO A 371 23.91 -4.66 -25.63
CA PRO A 371 23.68 -3.23 -25.58
C PRO A 371 22.49 -2.82 -26.45
N ILE A 372 21.80 -1.76 -26.03
CA ILE A 372 20.59 -1.27 -26.72
C ILE A 372 20.94 -0.26 -27.82
N LEU A 373 21.96 0.59 -27.60
CA LEU A 373 22.37 1.62 -28.57
C LEU A 373 22.72 1.06 -29.95
N ASN A 374 23.18 -0.19 -30.01
CA ASN A 374 23.54 -0.88 -31.25
C ASN A 374 22.41 -1.75 -31.81
N ALA A 375 21.32 -1.95 -31.10
CA ALA A 375 20.16 -2.69 -31.57
C ALA A 375 19.29 -1.75 -32.42
N SER A 376 19.52 -1.79 -33.71
CA SER A 376 18.80 -1.00 -34.74
C SER A 376 17.29 -1.26 -34.67
N GLY A 377 16.50 -0.34 -34.20
CA GLY A 377 15.07 -0.44 -34.33
C GLY A 377 14.23 0.68 -33.71
N ASN A 378 14.60 1.22 -32.57
CA ASN A 378 13.75 2.24 -31.96
C ASN A 378 14.54 3.27 -31.14
N MET A 379 15.27 4.13 -31.84
CA MET A 379 16.04 5.22 -31.21
C MET A 379 15.14 6.19 -30.42
N GLU A 380 13.90 6.37 -30.85
CA GLU A 380 12.95 7.25 -30.17
C GLU A 380 12.52 6.68 -28.81
N ALA A 381 12.19 5.38 -28.75
CA ALA A 381 11.86 4.72 -27.49
C ALA A 381 13.07 4.67 -26.52
N ALA A 382 14.28 4.46 -27.05
CA ALA A 382 15.49 4.48 -26.22
C ALA A 382 15.79 5.88 -25.66
N ALA A 383 15.55 6.94 -26.43
CA ALA A 383 15.70 8.31 -26.00
C ALA A 383 14.64 8.68 -24.94
N GLU A 384 13.39 8.27 -25.15
CA GLU A 384 12.30 8.47 -24.19
C GLU A 384 12.57 7.73 -22.88
N TRP A 385 13.01 6.48 -22.95
CA TRP A 385 13.41 5.72 -21.77
C TRP A 385 14.55 6.43 -21.01
N SER A 386 15.56 6.94 -21.71
CA SER A 386 16.68 7.66 -21.10
C SER A 386 16.23 8.97 -20.44
N ARG A 387 15.27 9.69 -21.05
CA ARG A 387 14.67 10.90 -20.49
C ARG A 387 13.94 10.59 -19.18
N LEU A 388 13.14 9.53 -19.17
CA LEU A 388 12.45 9.06 -17.95
C LEU A 388 13.44 8.61 -16.88
N ALA A 389 14.53 7.92 -17.28
CA ALA A 389 15.57 7.47 -16.36
C ALA A 389 16.31 8.63 -15.70
N VAL A 390 16.62 9.71 -16.43
CA VAL A 390 17.21 10.93 -15.85
C VAL A 390 16.28 11.55 -14.80
N ALA A 391 15.00 11.68 -15.09
CA ALA A 391 14.03 12.19 -14.14
C ALA A 391 13.91 11.27 -12.90
N ALA A 392 13.76 9.98 -13.12
CA ALA A 392 13.66 8.98 -12.04
C ALA A 392 14.90 8.95 -11.13
N LEU A 393 16.11 9.00 -11.72
CA LEU A 393 17.37 9.05 -10.95
C LEU A 393 17.48 10.33 -10.11
N SER A 394 17.02 11.47 -10.65
CA SER A 394 16.96 12.73 -9.91
C SER A 394 15.97 12.65 -8.75
N ASP A 395 14.81 12.01 -8.97
CA ASP A 395 13.74 11.91 -7.98
C ASP A 395 14.01 10.84 -6.91
N LEU A 396 15.02 9.98 -7.08
CA LEU A 396 15.40 8.99 -6.05
C LEU A 396 15.71 9.62 -4.69
N ALA A 397 16.16 10.88 -4.66
CA ALA A 397 16.37 11.62 -3.41
C ALA A 397 15.08 11.79 -2.58
N LEU A 398 13.92 11.70 -3.22
CA LEU A 398 12.60 11.76 -2.59
C LEU A 398 12.15 10.43 -1.97
N TYR A 399 12.90 9.36 -2.23
CA TYR A 399 12.61 8.02 -1.73
C TYR A 399 13.62 7.63 -0.64
N PRO A 400 13.34 7.96 0.64
CA PRO A 400 14.32 7.92 1.73
C PRO A 400 14.54 6.50 2.25
N SER A 401 14.89 5.58 1.35
CA SER A 401 15.22 4.19 1.69
C SER A 401 16.35 3.70 0.79
N PRO A 402 17.34 2.96 1.33
CA PRO A 402 18.38 2.35 0.52
C PRO A 402 17.89 1.13 -0.28
N ILE A 403 16.64 0.73 -0.08
CA ILE A 403 15.99 -0.39 -0.78
C ILE A 403 14.57 0.00 -1.24
N MET A 404 14.14 -0.63 -2.32
CA MET A 404 12.76 -0.59 -2.78
C MET A 404 12.25 -2.01 -2.92
N MET A 405 11.05 -2.28 -2.39
CA MET A 405 10.39 -3.58 -2.51
C MET A 405 9.29 -3.51 -3.55
N THR A 406 9.21 -4.52 -4.40
CA THR A 406 8.08 -4.74 -5.31
C THR A 406 7.44 -6.09 -5.07
N LEU A 407 6.16 -6.19 -5.32
CA LEU A 407 5.42 -7.44 -5.21
C LEU A 407 5.77 -8.33 -6.42
N LYS A 408 6.25 -9.55 -6.16
CA LYS A 408 6.56 -10.57 -7.17
C LYS A 408 5.37 -11.50 -7.40
N THR A 409 4.88 -12.08 -6.31
CA THR A 409 3.70 -12.95 -6.29
C THR A 409 3.05 -12.93 -4.92
N PHE A 410 1.82 -13.36 -4.83
CA PHE A 410 1.09 -13.44 -3.58
C PHE A 410 0.02 -14.55 -3.62
N GLU A 411 -0.29 -15.07 -2.44
CA GLU A 411 -1.44 -15.92 -2.18
C GLU A 411 -2.39 -15.16 -1.26
N HIS A 412 -3.50 -14.71 -1.82
CA HIS A 412 -4.44 -13.86 -1.10
C HIS A 412 -5.28 -14.69 -0.11
N VAL A 413 -5.16 -14.37 1.17
CA VAL A 413 -6.00 -14.90 2.24
C VAL A 413 -6.97 -13.82 2.68
N GLN A 414 -8.26 -14.03 2.47
CA GLN A 414 -9.29 -13.09 2.86
C GLN A 414 -9.67 -13.28 4.33
N ALA A 415 -10.08 -12.22 4.99
CA ALA A 415 -10.64 -12.26 6.33
C ALA A 415 -11.96 -11.51 6.40
N SER A 416 -12.91 -12.08 7.13
CA SER A 416 -14.14 -11.39 7.50
C SER A 416 -13.96 -10.67 8.82
N VAL A 417 -14.47 -9.45 8.90
CA VAL A 417 -14.61 -8.72 10.15
C VAL A 417 -16.06 -8.81 10.58
N PHE A 418 -16.31 -9.58 11.63
CA PHE A 418 -17.64 -9.70 12.21
C PHE A 418 -17.80 -8.75 13.38
N GLN A 419 -18.96 -8.09 13.44
CA GLN A 419 -19.42 -7.42 14.64
C GLN A 419 -20.30 -8.39 15.44
N VAL A 420 -19.91 -8.69 16.65
CA VAL A 420 -20.60 -9.62 17.55
C VAL A 420 -21.25 -8.83 18.66
N SER A 421 -22.54 -9.05 18.88
CA SER A 421 -23.28 -8.32 19.92
C SER A 421 -24.23 -9.21 20.71
N ARG A 422 -24.37 -8.89 21.98
CA ARG A 422 -25.38 -9.45 22.87
C ARG A 422 -26.21 -8.30 23.47
N THR A 423 -27.50 -8.26 23.14
CA THR A 423 -28.39 -7.15 23.51
C THR A 423 -29.73 -7.71 24.01
N PRO A 424 -29.80 -8.18 25.25
CA PRO A 424 -31.01 -8.84 25.79
C PRO A 424 -32.21 -7.90 25.94
N GLY A 425 -31.99 -6.59 26.08
CA GLY A 425 -33.04 -5.59 26.24
C GLY A 425 -33.80 -5.19 24.98
N LYS A 426 -33.45 -5.75 23.79
CA LYS A 426 -34.07 -5.37 22.50
C LYS A 426 -35.60 -5.53 22.51
N ILE A 427 -36.11 -6.65 23.03
CA ILE A 427 -37.53 -6.94 23.10
C ILE A 427 -38.25 -5.93 24.02
N THR A 428 -37.67 -5.61 25.19
CA THR A 428 -38.23 -4.63 26.13
C THR A 428 -38.34 -3.24 25.51
N VAL A 429 -37.36 -2.81 24.73
CA VAL A 429 -37.42 -1.53 24.01
C VAL A 429 -38.52 -1.55 22.97
N TYR A 430 -38.69 -2.60 22.19
CA TYR A 430 -39.76 -2.70 21.20
C TYR A 430 -41.14 -2.68 21.83
N ILE A 431 -41.34 -3.37 22.96
CA ILE A 431 -42.57 -3.33 23.71
C ILE A 431 -42.82 -1.91 24.21
N GLY A 432 -41.80 -1.22 24.73
CA GLY A 432 -41.91 0.18 25.15
C GLY A 432 -42.32 1.12 24.01
N CYS A 433 -41.72 0.97 22.84
CA CYS A 433 -42.08 1.72 21.63
C CYS A 433 -43.52 1.44 21.19
N LEU A 434 -43.94 0.16 21.20
CA LEU A 434 -45.32 -0.21 20.89
C LEU A 434 -46.32 0.44 21.85
N LEU A 435 -46.07 0.37 23.16
CA LEU A 435 -46.89 1.00 24.18
C LEU A 435 -46.96 2.52 24.03
N LEU A 436 -45.85 3.15 23.66
CA LEU A 436 -45.78 4.58 23.38
C LEU A 436 -46.66 4.95 22.18
N ILE A 437 -46.61 4.19 21.10
CA ILE A 437 -47.46 4.37 19.92
C ILE A 437 -48.93 4.24 20.30
N ILE A 438 -49.30 3.17 21.04
CA ILE A 438 -50.66 2.95 21.53
C ILE A 438 -51.09 4.12 22.43
N GLY A 439 -50.23 4.61 23.32
CA GLY A 439 -50.48 5.76 24.18
C GLY A 439 -50.79 7.04 23.40
N ILE A 440 -50.03 7.32 22.36
CA ILE A 440 -50.26 8.47 21.47
C ILE A 440 -51.63 8.35 20.77
N PHE A 441 -51.91 7.19 20.19
CA PHE A 441 -53.22 6.95 19.54
C PHE A 441 -54.37 7.09 20.54
N THR A 442 -54.23 6.55 21.75
CA THR A 442 -55.25 6.65 22.80
C THR A 442 -55.50 8.13 23.20
N MET A 443 -54.43 8.92 23.29
CA MET A 443 -54.53 10.35 23.59
C MET A 443 -55.35 11.11 22.54
N PHE A 444 -55.25 10.77 21.27
CA PHE A 444 -56.02 11.41 20.20
C PHE A 444 -57.45 10.91 20.07
N TYR A 445 -57.75 9.64 20.40
CA TYR A 445 -59.06 9.03 20.18
C TYR A 445 -59.92 9.04 21.42
N VAL A 446 -59.36 9.07 22.65
CA VAL A 446 -60.14 9.12 23.91
C VAL A 446 -60.44 10.56 24.27
N ARG A 447 -61.70 10.96 24.19
CA ARG A 447 -62.19 12.31 24.61
C ARG A 447 -62.00 12.52 26.12
N ALA A 448 -61.26 13.55 26.47
CA ALA A 448 -61.18 14.00 27.87
C ALA A 448 -62.57 14.39 28.40
N ARG A 449 -63.07 13.65 29.37
CA ARG A 449 -64.33 14.02 30.11
C ARG A 449 -63.91 14.77 31.35
N ARG A 450 -64.39 16.04 31.47
CA ARG A 450 -64.29 16.83 32.71
C ARG A 450 -65.53 16.59 33.51
N ILE A 451 -65.39 16.15 34.76
CA ILE A 451 -66.46 16.07 35.75
C ILE A 451 -66.29 17.28 36.67
N TRP A 452 -67.30 18.11 36.75
CA TRP A 452 -67.34 19.22 37.68
C TRP A 452 -68.16 18.73 38.92
N VAL A 453 -67.56 18.79 40.09
CA VAL A 453 -68.21 18.49 41.37
C VAL A 453 -68.50 19.80 42.11
#